data_e77e980b4c249af7a5468c8d16f2370d
#
_entry.id   e77e980b4c249af7a5468c8d16f2370d
#
_cell.length_a   1.000
_cell.length_b   1.000
_cell.length_c   1.000
_cell.angle_alpha   90.00
_cell.angle_beta   90.00
_cell.angle_gamma   90.00
#
_symmetry.space_group_name_H-M   'P 1'
#
loop_
_entity.id
_entity.type
_entity.pdbx_description
1 polymer ?
#
loop_
_entity_poly.entity_id
_entity_poly.type
_entity_poly.pdbx_seq_one_letter_code
_entity_poly.pdbx_strand_id
1 'polypeptide(L)'
;MNKLYNENSLDIFYKIINENHDKNIIMVSDPPFNINYKYNTYNDNMDEDEYYEMLDFYFHDLPSVVIHYPEQLYKLSFQIGKFPEKIISWVYNSNTGKQHRDIAFFDIKPDMSKIRQPYKNLNDKRIKERIAKGCKGAKLYDWWNINQVKNVSKEKTEHPCQMPLEVMKNIIGILPDDCLIIDPFMGSGTTGLAVLEMNKEQNVNREFIGIELDENYFNIAKERIESQV
;
A
#
# COMPACT_ATOMS: atom_id res chain seq x y z
N MET A 1 -2.93 -15.74 8.92
CA MET A 1 -1.51 -16.17 9.14
C MET A 1 -0.61 -15.36 8.22
N ASN A 2 0.46 -14.76 8.73
CA ASN A 2 1.39 -14.01 7.87
C ASN A 2 2.46 -14.96 7.34
N LYS A 3 2.76 -14.87 6.03
CA LYS A 3 3.84 -15.62 5.37
C LYS A 3 4.78 -14.64 4.66
N LEU A 4 6.08 -14.85 4.80
CA LEU A 4 7.10 -14.02 4.17
C LEU A 4 8.02 -14.91 3.34
N TYR A 5 8.36 -14.46 2.14
CA TYR A 5 9.22 -15.18 1.19
C TYR A 5 10.40 -14.29 0.80
N ASN A 6 11.64 -14.83 0.95
CA ASN A 6 12.83 -14.19 0.39
C ASN A 6 13.14 -14.84 -0.96
N GLU A 7 12.42 -14.42 -1.97
CA GLU A 7 12.48 -14.99 -3.32
C GLU A 7 12.16 -13.92 -4.37
N ASN A 8 12.42 -14.22 -5.64
CA ASN A 8 11.93 -13.42 -6.73
C ASN A 8 10.41 -13.63 -6.87
N SER A 9 9.65 -12.56 -6.76
CA SER A 9 8.19 -12.64 -6.81
C SER A 9 7.65 -13.20 -8.13
N LEU A 10 8.32 -12.95 -9.27
CA LEU A 10 7.95 -13.53 -10.57
C LEU A 10 7.94 -15.06 -10.56
N ASP A 11 8.86 -15.68 -9.82
CA ASP A 11 9.03 -17.13 -9.82
C ASP A 11 7.97 -17.86 -8.98
N ILE A 12 7.45 -17.20 -7.94
CA ILE A 12 6.54 -17.84 -6.96
C ILE A 12 5.11 -17.31 -6.97
N PHE A 13 4.84 -16.23 -7.72
CA PHE A 13 3.55 -15.53 -7.68
C PHE A 13 2.36 -16.45 -7.96
N TYR A 14 2.35 -17.13 -9.10
CA TYR A 14 1.25 -18.03 -9.46
C TYR A 14 1.08 -19.21 -8.49
N LYS A 15 2.17 -19.71 -7.92
CA LYS A 15 2.10 -20.73 -6.87
C LYS A 15 1.34 -20.20 -5.65
N ILE A 16 1.68 -18.98 -5.20
CA ILE A 16 0.99 -18.34 -4.07
C ILE A 16 -0.49 -18.12 -4.37
N ILE A 17 -0.83 -17.62 -5.57
CA ILE A 17 -2.22 -17.41 -5.97
C ILE A 17 -3.00 -18.73 -5.98
N ASN A 18 -2.44 -19.77 -6.59
CA ASN A 18 -3.08 -21.09 -6.67
C ASN A 18 -3.27 -21.75 -5.29
N GLU A 19 -2.32 -21.59 -4.38
CA GLU A 19 -2.43 -22.11 -3.00
C GLU A 19 -3.49 -21.36 -2.16
N ASN A 20 -3.94 -20.18 -2.59
CA ASN A 20 -4.88 -19.33 -1.87
C ASN A 20 -6.10 -18.93 -2.71
N HIS A 21 -6.42 -19.71 -3.76
CA HIS A 21 -7.49 -19.41 -4.72
C HIS A 21 -8.90 -19.32 -4.10
N ASP A 22 -9.09 -19.86 -2.90
CA ASP A 22 -10.32 -19.82 -2.12
C ASP A 22 -10.47 -18.54 -1.28
N LYS A 23 -9.44 -17.69 -1.25
CA LYS A 23 -9.42 -16.46 -0.45
C LYS A 23 -9.79 -15.23 -1.28
N ASN A 24 -10.27 -14.20 -0.60
CA ASN A 24 -10.45 -12.87 -1.16
C ASN A 24 -9.08 -12.17 -1.25
N ILE A 25 -8.36 -12.36 -2.36
CA ILE A 25 -7.01 -11.83 -2.57
C ILE A 25 -7.08 -10.38 -3.02
N ILE A 26 -6.27 -9.53 -2.41
CA ILE A 26 -6.07 -8.13 -2.81
C ILE A 26 -4.56 -7.85 -2.86
N MET A 27 -4.12 -7.39 -4.02
CA MET A 27 -2.75 -6.91 -4.19
C MET A 27 -2.62 -5.50 -3.59
N VAL A 28 -1.60 -5.27 -2.76
CA VAL A 28 -1.31 -3.92 -2.23
C VAL A 28 0.18 -3.68 -2.36
N SER A 29 0.59 -2.73 -3.20
CA SER A 29 1.99 -2.55 -3.47
C SER A 29 2.41 -1.12 -3.82
N ASP A 30 3.63 -0.77 -3.43
CA ASP A 30 4.45 0.35 -3.90
C ASP A 30 5.59 -0.25 -4.73
N PRO A 31 5.34 -0.62 -6.00
CA PRO A 31 6.34 -1.30 -6.83
C PRO A 31 7.55 -0.40 -7.10
N PRO A 32 8.71 -0.94 -7.53
CA PRO A 32 9.82 -0.14 -8.05
C PRO A 32 9.32 0.80 -9.16
N PHE A 33 9.86 2.03 -9.24
CA PHE A 33 9.28 3.09 -10.09
C PHE A 33 9.91 3.24 -11.46
N ASN A 34 10.91 2.42 -11.77
CA ASN A 34 11.69 2.46 -12.99
C ASN A 34 12.30 3.86 -13.27
N ILE A 35 12.89 4.44 -12.24
CA ILE A 35 13.51 5.77 -12.26
C ILE A 35 15.03 5.74 -12.11
N ASN A 36 15.65 4.59 -12.37
CA ASN A 36 17.07 4.35 -12.21
C ASN A 36 17.55 4.54 -10.76
N TYR A 37 16.71 4.12 -9.79
CA TYR A 37 17.11 4.12 -8.39
C TYR A 37 18.07 2.95 -8.11
N LYS A 38 19.11 3.20 -7.33
CA LYS A 38 20.12 2.19 -7.01
C LYS A 38 19.68 1.35 -5.80
N TYR A 39 19.05 0.21 -6.08
CA TYR A 39 18.83 -0.84 -5.09
C TYR A 39 20.04 -1.78 -5.04
N ASN A 40 20.14 -2.60 -3.97
CA ASN A 40 21.26 -3.53 -3.82
C ASN A 40 21.23 -4.67 -4.85
N THR A 41 20.05 -5.25 -5.07
CA THR A 41 19.85 -6.50 -5.85
C THR A 41 18.95 -6.31 -7.07
N TYR A 42 18.26 -5.19 -7.18
CA TYR A 42 17.32 -4.90 -8.27
C TYR A 42 17.82 -3.75 -9.16
N ASN A 43 17.73 -3.94 -10.47
CA ASN A 43 18.04 -2.90 -11.44
C ASN A 43 16.78 -2.13 -11.82
N ASP A 44 16.58 -0.94 -11.23
CA ASP A 44 15.43 -0.06 -11.45
C ASP A 44 15.57 0.77 -12.74
N ASN A 45 15.96 0.11 -13.83
CA ASN A 45 16.18 0.72 -15.15
C ASN A 45 15.86 -0.28 -16.26
N MET A 46 14.62 -0.76 -16.27
CA MET A 46 14.08 -1.61 -17.31
C MET A 46 13.66 -0.78 -18.53
N ASP A 47 13.55 -1.41 -19.69
CA ASP A 47 12.79 -0.83 -20.81
C ASP A 47 11.36 -0.50 -20.35
N GLU A 48 10.76 0.55 -20.92
CA GLU A 48 9.45 1.01 -20.46
C GLU A 48 8.35 -0.04 -20.72
N ASP A 49 8.38 -0.70 -21.87
CA ASP A 49 7.39 -1.71 -22.23
C ASP A 49 7.54 -2.94 -21.32
N GLU A 50 8.77 -3.44 -21.11
CA GLU A 50 9.06 -4.54 -20.18
C GLU A 50 8.60 -4.22 -18.75
N TYR A 51 8.77 -2.98 -18.31
CA TYR A 51 8.33 -2.54 -16.98
C TYR A 51 6.80 -2.63 -16.83
N TYR A 52 6.04 -2.16 -17.83
CA TYR A 52 4.58 -2.24 -17.77
C TYR A 52 4.06 -3.66 -18.00
N GLU A 53 4.74 -4.52 -18.76
CA GLU A 53 4.43 -5.95 -18.83
C GLU A 53 4.63 -6.63 -17.45
N MET A 54 5.69 -6.30 -16.73
CA MET A 54 5.89 -6.78 -15.36
C MET A 54 4.78 -6.31 -14.42
N LEU A 55 4.34 -5.05 -14.48
CA LEU A 55 3.24 -4.56 -13.65
C LEU A 55 1.91 -5.21 -14.04
N ASP A 56 1.64 -5.41 -15.32
CA ASP A 56 0.47 -6.12 -15.84
C ASP A 56 0.40 -7.55 -15.27
N PHE A 57 1.51 -8.27 -15.27
CA PHE A 57 1.60 -9.60 -14.68
C PHE A 57 1.08 -9.68 -13.24
N TYR A 58 1.31 -8.64 -12.42
CA TYR A 58 0.84 -8.64 -11.02
C TYR A 58 -0.57 -8.10 -10.84
N PHE A 59 -1.00 -7.13 -11.66
CA PHE A 59 -2.19 -6.32 -11.36
C PHE A 59 -3.34 -6.52 -12.34
N HIS A 60 -3.16 -7.34 -13.39
CA HIS A 60 -4.20 -7.56 -14.40
C HIS A 60 -5.41 -8.31 -13.83
N ASP A 61 -5.20 -9.46 -13.21
CA ASP A 61 -6.28 -10.39 -12.90
C ASP A 61 -6.88 -10.24 -11.50
N LEU A 62 -6.22 -9.51 -10.61
CA LEU A 62 -6.59 -9.42 -9.20
C LEU A 62 -7.00 -8.00 -8.80
N PRO A 63 -7.97 -7.86 -7.86
CA PRO A 63 -8.20 -6.59 -7.20
C PRO A 63 -6.90 -6.04 -6.63
N SER A 64 -6.58 -4.78 -6.93
CA SER A 64 -5.27 -4.25 -6.57
C SER A 64 -5.32 -2.80 -6.11
N VAL A 65 -4.39 -2.46 -5.22
CA VAL A 65 -4.08 -1.11 -4.77
C VAL A 65 -2.63 -0.82 -5.12
N VAL A 66 -2.43 0.09 -6.06
CA VAL A 66 -1.10 0.43 -6.56
C VAL A 66 -0.77 1.87 -6.22
N ILE A 67 0.41 2.07 -5.62
CA ILE A 67 0.94 3.38 -5.28
C ILE A 67 1.97 3.77 -6.32
N HIS A 68 1.78 4.90 -7.00
CA HIS A 68 2.74 5.36 -8.00
C HIS A 68 2.59 6.87 -8.27
N TYR A 69 3.46 7.40 -9.10
CA TYR A 69 3.24 8.73 -9.69
C TYR A 69 2.03 8.74 -10.62
N PRO A 70 1.25 9.83 -10.70
CA PRO A 70 0.02 9.87 -11.50
C PRO A 70 0.23 9.48 -12.96
N GLU A 71 1.28 10.00 -13.60
CA GLU A 71 1.59 9.71 -15.00
C GLU A 71 1.86 8.23 -15.26
N GLN A 72 2.42 7.51 -14.28
CA GLN A 72 2.68 6.08 -14.38
C GLN A 72 1.40 5.25 -14.17
N LEU A 73 0.51 5.70 -13.29
CA LEU A 73 -0.80 5.04 -13.12
C LEU A 73 -1.68 5.15 -14.36
N TYR A 74 -1.60 6.24 -15.13
CA TYR A 74 -2.31 6.33 -16.42
C TYR A 74 -1.80 5.31 -17.42
N LYS A 75 -0.48 5.13 -17.51
CA LYS A 75 0.14 4.11 -18.38
C LYS A 75 -0.23 2.70 -17.93
N LEU A 76 -0.15 2.43 -16.62
CA LEU A 76 -0.57 1.15 -16.05
C LEU A 76 -2.05 0.88 -16.35
N SER A 77 -2.94 1.86 -16.17
CA SER A 77 -4.37 1.71 -16.49
C SER A 77 -4.60 1.36 -17.95
N PHE A 78 -3.83 1.94 -18.86
CA PHE A 78 -3.88 1.61 -20.27
C PHE A 78 -3.37 0.19 -20.55
N GLN A 79 -2.26 -0.21 -19.91
CA GLN A 79 -1.65 -1.52 -20.08
C GLN A 79 -2.59 -2.65 -19.62
N ILE A 80 -3.13 -2.53 -18.40
CA ILE A 80 -4.05 -3.55 -17.84
C ILE A 80 -5.48 -3.44 -18.38
N GLY A 81 -5.77 -2.44 -19.21
CA GLY A 81 -7.11 -2.23 -19.78
C GLY A 81 -8.21 -1.87 -18.78
N LYS A 82 -7.85 -1.32 -17.61
CA LYS A 82 -8.78 -1.02 -16.52
C LYS A 82 -8.65 0.42 -16.02
N PHE A 83 -9.76 0.97 -15.55
CA PHE A 83 -9.77 2.25 -14.83
C PHE A 83 -9.91 2.01 -13.33
N PRO A 84 -9.22 2.79 -12.47
CA PRO A 84 -9.38 2.65 -11.04
C PRO A 84 -10.78 3.07 -10.58
N GLU A 85 -11.36 2.29 -9.67
CA GLU A 85 -12.64 2.59 -8.98
C GLU A 85 -12.51 3.81 -8.04
N LYS A 86 -11.31 4.04 -7.53
CA LYS A 86 -10.97 5.17 -6.68
C LYS A 86 -9.51 5.54 -6.82
N ILE A 87 -9.23 6.83 -6.78
CA ILE A 87 -7.88 7.39 -6.62
C ILE A 87 -7.85 8.23 -5.34
N ILE A 88 -6.77 8.11 -4.59
CA ILE A 88 -6.46 8.90 -3.41
C ILE A 88 -5.10 9.55 -3.63
N SER A 89 -5.00 10.87 -3.45
CA SER A 89 -3.73 11.58 -3.59
C SER A 89 -3.01 11.67 -2.24
N TRP A 90 -1.83 11.06 -2.17
CA TRP A 90 -0.92 11.20 -1.05
C TRP A 90 0.10 12.30 -1.34
N VAL A 91 -0.04 13.43 -0.64
CA VAL A 91 0.83 14.61 -0.77
C VAL A 91 1.83 14.70 0.38
N TYR A 92 3.03 15.19 0.09
CA TYR A 92 4.13 15.32 1.06
C TYR A 92 5.08 16.44 0.68
N ASN A 93 5.81 16.97 1.67
CA ASN A 93 6.85 17.96 1.41
C ASN A 93 8.17 17.29 1.06
N SER A 94 8.70 17.57 -0.10
CA SER A 94 10.03 17.16 -0.54
C SER A 94 10.79 18.32 -1.20
N ASN A 95 12.10 18.17 -1.37
CA ASN A 95 12.94 19.13 -2.09
C ASN A 95 12.98 18.86 -3.61
N THR A 96 12.13 17.97 -4.11
CA THR A 96 12.01 17.62 -5.53
C THR A 96 10.76 18.22 -6.14
N GLY A 97 10.67 18.25 -7.46
CA GLY A 97 9.47 18.71 -8.17
C GLY A 97 8.25 17.80 -7.99
N LYS A 98 8.45 16.55 -7.55
CA LYS A 98 7.36 15.59 -7.29
C LYS A 98 6.97 15.64 -5.82
N GLN A 99 5.76 16.15 -5.54
CA GLN A 99 5.25 16.42 -4.20
C GLN A 99 4.04 15.50 -3.84
N HIS A 100 3.70 14.55 -4.70
CA HIS A 100 2.62 13.60 -4.42
C HIS A 100 2.83 12.29 -5.19
N ARG A 101 2.14 11.27 -4.70
CA ARG A 101 1.85 9.99 -5.37
C ARG A 101 0.36 9.75 -5.30
N ASP A 102 -0.17 9.04 -6.26
CA ASP A 102 -1.55 8.58 -6.21
C ASP A 102 -1.61 7.11 -5.80
N ILE A 103 -2.70 6.75 -5.15
CA ILE A 103 -3.04 5.41 -4.70
C ILE A 103 -4.29 5.02 -5.49
N ALA A 104 -4.11 4.14 -6.46
CA ALA A 104 -5.17 3.70 -7.36
C ALA A 104 -5.73 2.35 -6.92
N PHE A 105 -7.05 2.24 -6.87
CA PHE A 105 -7.79 1.03 -6.50
C PHE A 105 -8.43 0.46 -7.76
N PHE A 106 -7.95 -0.70 -8.22
CA PHE A 106 -8.46 -1.41 -9.39
C PHE A 106 -9.30 -2.61 -8.95
N ASP A 107 -10.48 -2.79 -9.54
CA ASP A 107 -11.45 -3.85 -9.25
C ASP A 107 -11.85 -3.94 -7.77
N ILE A 108 -11.59 -2.90 -6.98
CA ILE A 108 -11.97 -2.82 -5.57
C ILE A 108 -12.38 -1.39 -5.20
N LYS A 109 -13.51 -1.26 -4.52
CA LYS A 109 -14.01 0.01 -4.02
C LYS A 109 -13.73 0.13 -2.50
N PRO A 110 -12.82 1.03 -2.07
CA PRO A 110 -12.49 1.16 -0.66
C PRO A 110 -13.65 1.76 0.15
N ASP A 111 -13.83 1.29 1.39
CA ASP A 111 -14.79 1.87 2.33
C ASP A 111 -14.13 2.97 3.18
N MET A 112 -14.18 4.19 2.70
CA MET A 112 -13.64 5.37 3.38
C MET A 112 -14.30 5.64 4.75
N SER A 113 -15.40 4.95 5.11
CA SER A 113 -16.06 5.13 6.38
C SER A 113 -15.47 4.33 7.54
N LYS A 114 -14.63 3.34 7.25
CA LYS A 114 -13.96 2.51 8.25
C LYS A 114 -12.92 3.27 9.08
N ILE A 115 -12.34 4.31 8.52
CA ILE A 115 -11.41 5.20 9.24
C ILE A 115 -12.08 6.53 9.50
N ARG A 116 -11.88 7.06 10.70
CA ARG A 116 -12.37 8.38 11.12
C ARG A 116 -11.21 9.33 11.34
N GLN A 117 -11.37 10.56 10.87
CA GLN A 117 -10.40 11.63 11.05
C GLN A 117 -11.10 12.84 11.70
N PRO A 118 -10.35 13.75 12.35
CA PRO A 118 -10.91 14.94 12.95
C PRO A 118 -11.70 15.78 11.94
N TYR A 119 -12.80 16.37 12.38
CA TYR A 119 -13.51 17.36 11.58
C TYR A 119 -12.63 18.61 11.38
N LYS A 120 -12.55 19.13 10.16
CA LYS A 120 -11.78 20.35 9.84
C LYS A 120 -12.37 21.62 10.42
N ASN A 121 -13.70 21.72 10.49
CA ASN A 121 -14.40 22.92 10.97
C ASN A 121 -15.45 22.57 12.05
N LEU A 122 -15.03 22.63 13.30
CA LEU A 122 -15.89 22.36 14.46
C LEU A 122 -17.01 23.40 14.65
N ASN A 123 -16.93 24.57 13.99
CA ASN A 123 -17.93 25.62 14.08
C ASN A 123 -19.09 25.44 13.09
N ASP A 124 -18.97 24.57 12.09
CA ASP A 124 -20.06 24.27 11.16
C ASP A 124 -21.24 23.63 11.89
N LYS A 125 -22.45 24.16 11.64
CA LYS A 125 -23.68 23.71 12.30
C LYS A 125 -23.95 22.22 12.09
N ARG A 126 -23.73 21.72 10.86
CA ARG A 126 -23.92 20.31 10.51
C ARG A 126 -22.91 19.40 11.24
N ILE A 127 -21.69 19.89 11.46
CA ILE A 127 -20.66 19.16 12.21
C ILE A 127 -21.04 19.10 13.69
N LYS A 128 -21.52 20.21 14.29
CA LYS A 128 -22.01 20.21 15.66
C LYS A 128 -23.16 19.22 15.86
N GLU A 129 -24.14 19.20 14.93
CA GLU A 129 -25.23 18.22 14.94
C GLU A 129 -24.77 16.78 14.87
N ARG A 130 -23.75 16.47 14.02
CA ARG A 130 -23.16 15.14 13.94
C ARG A 130 -22.43 14.73 15.22
N ILE A 131 -21.66 15.65 15.82
CA ILE A 131 -20.98 15.41 17.10
C ILE A 131 -22.02 15.16 18.20
N ALA A 132 -23.09 15.94 18.26
CA ALA A 132 -24.19 15.76 19.22
C ALA A 132 -24.90 14.40 19.08
N LYS A 133 -24.92 13.84 17.86
CA LYS A 133 -25.40 12.47 17.56
C LYS A 133 -24.35 11.37 17.81
N GLY A 134 -23.21 11.67 18.44
CA GLY A 134 -22.16 10.70 18.77
C GLY A 134 -21.19 10.36 17.63
N CYS A 135 -21.20 11.10 16.51
CA CYS A 135 -20.23 10.86 15.42
C CYS A 135 -18.83 11.31 15.84
N LYS A 136 -17.88 10.37 15.88
CA LYS A 136 -16.50 10.59 16.37
C LYS A 136 -15.56 11.29 15.37
N GLY A 137 -16.00 11.61 14.14
CA GLY A 137 -15.17 12.25 13.13
C GLY A 137 -15.75 12.17 11.72
N ALA A 138 -15.07 12.79 10.77
CA ALA A 138 -15.33 12.66 9.34
C ALA A 138 -14.87 11.30 8.81
N LYS A 139 -15.44 10.86 7.68
CA LYS A 139 -14.84 9.76 6.89
C LYS A 139 -13.45 10.18 6.43
N LEU A 140 -12.59 9.23 6.13
CA LEU A 140 -11.29 9.51 5.53
C LEU A 140 -11.49 10.27 4.21
N TYR A 141 -10.67 11.27 3.96
CA TYR A 141 -10.71 12.03 2.69
C TYR A 141 -9.93 11.30 1.60
N ASP A 142 -10.06 11.74 0.37
CA ASP A 142 -9.32 11.20 -0.78
C ASP A 142 -8.04 11.99 -1.10
N TRP A 143 -7.54 12.73 -0.14
CA TRP A 143 -6.18 13.27 -0.17
C TRP A 143 -5.57 13.24 1.22
N TRP A 144 -4.31 12.85 1.32
CA TRP A 144 -3.60 12.69 2.59
C TRP A 144 -2.32 13.53 2.56
N ASN A 145 -2.13 14.35 3.58
CA ASN A 145 -0.88 15.10 3.77
C ASN A 145 -0.06 14.40 4.86
N ILE A 146 0.74 13.43 4.44
CA ILE A 146 1.58 12.61 5.30
C ILE A 146 3.00 12.68 4.76
N ASN A 147 3.97 13.07 5.60
CA ASN A 147 5.34 13.17 5.16
C ASN A 147 5.95 11.80 4.84
N GLN A 148 6.87 11.78 3.86
CA GLN A 148 7.71 10.61 3.60
C GLN A 148 8.59 10.28 4.80
N VAL A 149 8.98 9.01 4.94
CA VAL A 149 9.96 8.58 5.94
C VAL A 149 11.32 9.18 5.57
N LYS A 150 11.84 10.02 6.45
CA LYS A 150 13.16 10.66 6.31
C LYS A 150 14.16 9.99 7.26
N ASN A 151 15.45 10.23 7.05
CA ASN A 151 16.52 9.64 7.89
C ASN A 151 16.39 9.95 9.40
N VAL A 152 15.68 11.02 9.75
CA VAL A 152 15.40 11.40 11.15
C VAL A 152 14.09 10.84 11.69
N SER A 153 13.32 10.12 10.89
CA SER A 153 12.04 9.52 11.32
C SER A 153 12.30 8.35 12.26
N LYS A 154 11.52 8.25 13.33
CA LYS A 154 11.65 7.16 14.32
C LYS A 154 11.40 5.76 13.73
N GLU A 155 10.55 5.68 12.69
CA GLU A 155 10.21 4.43 12.00
C GLU A 155 11.21 4.06 10.89
N LYS A 156 12.25 4.89 10.63
CA LYS A 156 13.21 4.67 9.54
C LYS A 156 14.04 3.42 9.79
N THR A 157 14.08 2.57 8.77
CA THR A 157 14.99 1.42 8.68
C THR A 157 16.11 1.69 7.67
N GLU A 158 16.97 0.73 7.40
CA GLU A 158 18.00 0.84 6.36
C GLU A 158 17.42 0.79 4.94
N HIS A 159 16.15 0.39 4.76
CA HIS A 159 15.51 0.41 3.45
C HIS A 159 15.36 1.86 2.93
N PRO A 160 15.90 2.17 1.73
CA PRO A 160 16.01 3.56 1.26
C PRO A 160 14.65 4.21 0.98
N CYS A 161 13.74 3.45 0.39
CA CYS A 161 12.42 3.92 -0.09
C CYS A 161 11.27 3.43 0.80
N GLN A 162 11.46 3.44 2.13
CA GLN A 162 10.46 2.97 3.07
C GLN A 162 9.17 3.80 3.01
N MET A 163 8.04 3.11 2.87
CA MET A 163 6.71 3.73 2.94
C MET A 163 6.36 4.15 4.37
N PRO A 164 5.68 5.31 4.56
CA PRO A 164 5.16 5.69 5.87
C PRO A 164 4.08 4.71 6.35
N LEU A 165 4.21 4.27 7.59
CA LEU A 165 3.25 3.34 8.19
C LEU A 165 1.82 3.91 8.20
N GLU A 166 1.67 5.21 8.45
CA GLU A 166 0.35 5.88 8.45
C GLU A 166 -0.35 5.79 7.09
N VAL A 167 0.40 5.92 5.97
CA VAL A 167 -0.17 5.77 4.62
C VAL A 167 -0.68 4.34 4.42
N MET A 168 0.14 3.33 4.76
CA MET A 168 -0.25 1.93 4.62
C MET A 168 -1.40 1.56 5.54
N LYS A 169 -1.44 2.05 6.79
CA LYS A 169 -2.58 1.86 7.70
C LYS A 169 -3.87 2.44 7.14
N ASN A 170 -3.82 3.61 6.53
CA ASN A 170 -4.98 4.22 5.88
C ASN A 170 -5.46 3.37 4.69
N ILE A 171 -4.56 2.81 3.89
CA ILE A 171 -4.92 1.90 2.79
C ILE A 171 -5.56 0.63 3.35
N ILE A 172 -4.86 -0.08 4.23
CA ILE A 172 -5.31 -1.37 4.77
C ILE A 172 -6.63 -1.22 5.51
N GLY A 173 -6.78 -0.15 6.29
CA GLY A 173 -7.95 0.07 7.12
C GLY A 173 -9.26 0.33 6.36
N ILE A 174 -9.20 0.66 5.07
CA ILE A 174 -10.38 0.88 4.21
C ILE A 174 -10.67 -0.31 3.27
N LEU A 175 -9.85 -1.39 3.35
CA LEU A 175 -10.08 -2.64 2.63
C LEU A 175 -11.09 -3.55 3.36
N PRO A 176 -11.57 -4.63 2.72
CA PRO A 176 -12.40 -5.66 3.36
C PRO A 176 -11.76 -6.24 4.62
N ASP A 177 -12.59 -6.75 5.55
CA ASP A 177 -12.14 -7.23 6.86
C ASP A 177 -11.57 -8.65 6.83
N ASP A 178 -11.88 -9.41 5.79
CA ASP A 178 -11.58 -10.83 5.61
C ASP A 178 -10.82 -11.10 4.30
N CYS A 179 -9.80 -10.34 4.00
CA CYS A 179 -9.01 -10.51 2.78
C CYS A 179 -7.59 -11.02 3.07
N LEU A 180 -7.01 -11.64 2.04
CA LEU A 180 -5.58 -11.92 1.97
C LEU A 180 -4.89 -10.81 1.19
N ILE A 181 -4.02 -10.08 1.83
CA ILE A 181 -3.22 -9.03 1.22
C ILE A 181 -1.90 -9.62 0.76
N ILE A 182 -1.55 -9.41 -0.52
CA ILE A 182 -0.27 -9.83 -1.09
C ILE A 182 0.50 -8.60 -1.56
N ASP A 183 1.76 -8.50 -1.11
CA ASP A 183 2.71 -7.46 -1.55
C ASP A 183 3.92 -8.14 -2.20
N PRO A 184 4.04 -8.11 -3.55
CA PRO A 184 5.14 -8.74 -4.27
C PRO A 184 6.45 -7.96 -4.19
N PHE A 185 6.44 -6.75 -3.59
CA PHE A 185 7.58 -5.85 -3.44
C PHE A 185 7.62 -5.28 -2.02
N MET A 186 7.57 -6.17 -0.99
CA MET A 186 7.27 -5.73 0.37
C MET A 186 8.35 -4.83 1.00
N GLY A 187 9.57 -4.79 0.46
CA GLY A 187 10.67 -3.97 0.97
C GLY A 187 10.91 -4.20 2.47
N SER A 188 10.82 -3.14 3.25
CA SER A 188 10.95 -3.19 4.71
C SER A 188 9.71 -3.71 5.47
N GLY A 189 8.71 -4.26 4.79
CA GLY A 189 7.53 -4.90 5.40
C GLY A 189 6.47 -3.95 5.97
N THR A 190 6.42 -2.69 5.51
CA THR A 190 5.46 -1.72 6.05
C THR A 190 4.01 -2.13 5.80
N THR A 191 3.71 -2.78 4.66
CA THR A 191 2.38 -3.34 4.36
C THR A 191 1.97 -4.38 5.40
N GLY A 192 2.84 -5.36 5.69
CA GLY A 192 2.58 -6.40 6.68
C GLY A 192 2.39 -5.85 8.09
N LEU A 193 3.23 -4.88 8.49
CA LEU A 193 3.09 -4.19 9.76
C LEU A 193 1.74 -3.45 9.86
N ALA A 194 1.33 -2.75 8.80
CA ALA A 194 0.04 -2.08 8.75
C ALA A 194 -1.15 -3.06 8.86
N VAL A 195 -1.05 -4.25 8.26
CA VAL A 195 -2.07 -5.31 8.41
C VAL A 195 -2.22 -5.72 9.86
N LEU A 196 -1.10 -5.98 10.57
CA LEU A 196 -1.14 -6.39 11.98
C LEU A 196 -1.74 -5.30 12.88
N GLU A 197 -1.31 -4.05 12.71
CA GLU A 197 -1.82 -2.95 13.53
C GLU A 197 -3.30 -2.68 13.25
N MET A 198 -3.72 -2.65 11.97
CA MET A 198 -5.12 -2.40 11.62
C MET A 198 -6.04 -3.56 12.02
N ASN A 199 -5.55 -4.80 12.01
CA ASN A 199 -6.30 -5.93 12.56
C ASN A 199 -6.59 -5.73 14.07
N LYS A 200 -5.60 -5.29 14.84
CA LYS A 200 -5.78 -4.98 16.28
C LYS A 200 -6.73 -3.78 16.48
N GLU A 201 -6.54 -2.70 15.72
CA GLU A 201 -7.34 -1.46 15.87
C GLU A 201 -8.82 -1.64 15.47
N GLN A 202 -9.08 -2.41 14.42
CA GLN A 202 -10.42 -2.63 13.88
C GLN A 202 -11.08 -3.91 14.37
N ASN A 203 -10.35 -4.76 15.12
CA ASN A 203 -10.78 -6.09 15.56
C ASN A 203 -11.24 -6.98 14.38
N VAL A 204 -10.39 -7.11 13.38
CA VAL A 204 -10.62 -7.90 12.15
C VAL A 204 -9.46 -8.86 11.90
N ASN A 205 -9.56 -9.73 10.89
CA ASN A 205 -8.56 -10.76 10.62
C ASN A 205 -8.16 -10.80 9.14
N ARG A 206 -7.45 -9.78 8.67
CA ARG A 206 -6.79 -9.82 7.36
C ARG A 206 -5.52 -10.65 7.45
N GLU A 207 -5.24 -11.43 6.43
CA GLU A 207 -3.99 -12.17 6.28
C GLU A 207 -3.00 -11.39 5.40
N PHE A 208 -1.70 -11.69 5.53
CA PHE A 208 -0.66 -11.05 4.74
C PHE A 208 0.34 -12.06 4.18
N ILE A 209 0.70 -11.87 2.91
CA ILE A 209 1.85 -12.52 2.26
C ILE A 209 2.72 -11.42 1.67
N GLY A 210 4.00 -11.41 2.07
CA GLY A 210 5.00 -10.48 1.54
C GLY A 210 6.13 -11.22 0.86
N ILE A 211 6.61 -10.66 -0.27
CA ILE A 211 7.74 -11.21 -1.02
C ILE A 211 8.79 -10.11 -1.16
N GLU A 212 10.05 -10.44 -0.90
CA GLU A 212 11.18 -9.53 -1.02
C GLU A 212 12.39 -10.25 -1.59
N LEU A 213 13.00 -9.67 -2.60
CA LEU A 213 14.15 -10.23 -3.30
C LEU A 213 15.45 -10.04 -2.51
N ASP A 214 15.65 -8.87 -1.92
CA ASP A 214 16.87 -8.53 -1.16
C ASP A 214 16.81 -9.15 0.23
N GLU A 215 17.79 -10.00 0.55
CA GLU A 215 17.86 -10.71 1.84
C GLU A 215 17.95 -9.76 3.04
N ASN A 216 18.64 -8.63 2.90
CA ASN A 216 18.76 -7.66 4.00
C ASN A 216 17.42 -6.98 4.26
N TYR A 217 16.71 -6.56 3.20
CA TYR A 217 15.39 -5.95 3.35
C TYR A 217 14.36 -6.97 3.83
N PHE A 218 14.44 -8.21 3.37
CA PHE A 218 13.63 -9.31 3.89
C PHE A 218 13.82 -9.51 5.40
N ASN A 219 15.07 -9.54 5.89
CA ASN A 219 15.35 -9.71 7.31
C ASN A 219 14.82 -8.54 8.14
N ILE A 220 14.95 -7.30 7.64
CA ILE A 220 14.34 -6.11 8.26
C ILE A 220 12.81 -6.25 8.34
N ALA A 221 12.17 -6.65 7.24
CA ALA A 221 10.72 -6.84 7.19
C ALA A 221 10.26 -7.91 8.17
N LYS A 222 10.96 -9.04 8.21
CA LYS A 222 10.69 -10.16 9.11
C LYS A 222 10.76 -9.73 10.57
N GLU A 223 11.84 -9.08 10.99
CA GLU A 223 12.00 -8.59 12.35
C GLU A 223 10.88 -7.62 12.75
N ARG A 224 10.54 -6.65 11.88
CA ARG A 224 9.48 -5.67 12.14
C ARG A 224 8.10 -6.31 12.29
N ILE A 225 7.78 -7.30 11.47
CA ILE A 225 6.48 -7.97 11.48
C ILE A 225 6.39 -8.93 12.68
N GLU A 226 7.42 -9.77 12.91
CA GLU A 226 7.44 -10.75 14.01
C GLU A 226 7.47 -10.09 15.40
N SER A 227 8.06 -8.91 15.54
CA SER A 227 8.07 -8.16 16.81
C SER A 227 6.70 -7.64 17.25
N GLN A 228 5.69 -7.67 16.37
CA GLN A 228 4.31 -7.23 16.66
C GLN A 228 3.34 -8.38 16.97
N VAL A 229 3.76 -9.61 16.79
CA VAL A 229 2.98 -10.83 17.05
C VAL A 229 3.15 -11.24 18.50
#